data_0b62e060dd3c0f0eebadd3071346ff55
#
_entry.id   0b62e060dd3c0f0eebadd3071346ff55
#
_cell.length_a   1.000
_cell.length_b   1.000
_cell.length_c   1.000
_cell.angle_alpha   90.00
_cell.angle_beta   90.00
_cell.angle_gamma   90.00
#
_symmetry.space_group_name_H-M   'P 1'
#
loop_
_entity.id
_entity.type
_entity.pdbx_description
1 polymer ?
#
loop_
_entity_poly.entity_id
_entity_poly.type
_entity_poly.pdbx_seq_one_letter_code
_entity_poly.pdbx_strand_id
1 'polypeptide(L)'
;MTENLKDIIKKEYLKCALDCEYFLRKYSYIQVPNKGRQLFELFDYQAEALHSFQDHRYNILLKGRQIGISTLVAGYALWRMLFKRDEQILVIAIKQEVAKNLVTKVKFMHQLLPVWLRGDLVEDNKLTLRFGNGSTIKATA
;
A
#
# COMPACT_ATOMS: atom_id res chain seq x y z
N MET A 1 18.38 7.72 30.00
CA MET A 1 17.86 8.73 29.06
C MET A 1 16.74 8.14 28.21
N THR A 2 15.56 8.68 28.37
CA THR A 2 14.41 8.24 27.58
C THR A 2 14.49 8.89 26.20
N GLU A 3 14.41 8.07 25.18
CA GLU A 3 14.27 8.58 23.81
C GLU A 3 13.01 9.43 23.70
N ASN A 4 13.14 10.60 23.07
CA ASN A 4 12.00 11.43 22.77
C ASN A 4 11.06 10.68 21.80
N LEU A 5 9.76 10.81 22.00
CA LEU A 5 8.76 10.21 21.12
C LEU A 5 8.98 10.60 19.64
N LYS A 6 9.40 11.84 19.40
CA LYS A 6 9.72 12.30 18.03
C LYS A 6 10.86 11.51 17.40
N ASP A 7 11.87 11.13 18.18
CA ASP A 7 13.00 10.35 17.69
C ASP A 7 12.59 8.93 17.37
N ILE A 8 11.72 8.34 18.18
CA ILE A 8 11.18 6.99 17.94
C ILE A 8 10.37 6.98 16.65
N ILE A 9 9.48 7.95 16.48
CA ILE A 9 8.66 8.09 15.27
C ILE A 9 9.54 8.27 14.04
N LYS A 10 10.56 9.10 14.12
CA LYS A 10 11.49 9.34 13.01
C LYS A 10 12.22 8.06 12.59
N LYS A 11 12.69 7.28 13.56
CA LYS A 11 13.35 5.99 13.29
C LYS A 11 12.40 5.01 12.62
N GLU A 12 11.17 4.89 13.13
CA GLU A 12 10.16 4.00 12.55
C GLU A 12 9.78 4.44 11.13
N TYR A 13 9.62 5.72 10.90
CA TYR A 13 9.34 6.25 9.57
C TYR A 13 10.43 5.85 8.57
N LEU A 14 11.70 6.00 8.97
CA LEU A 14 12.82 5.62 8.11
C LEU A 14 12.86 4.13 7.83
N LYS A 15 12.58 3.29 8.83
CA LYS A 15 12.49 1.84 8.62
C LYS A 15 11.41 1.48 7.60
N CYS A 16 10.25 2.09 7.72
CA CYS A 16 9.15 1.88 6.79
C CYS A 16 9.51 2.35 5.38
N ALA A 17 10.16 3.51 5.26
CA ALA A 17 10.55 4.07 3.97
C ALA A 17 11.57 3.20 3.24
N LEU A 18 12.44 2.51 3.97
CA LEU A 18 13.50 1.69 3.40
C LEU A 18 13.09 0.24 3.17
N ASP A 19 12.02 -0.22 3.80
CA ASP A 19 11.60 -1.61 3.75
C ASP A 19 10.07 -1.72 3.66
N CYS A 20 9.60 -1.98 2.46
CA CYS A 20 8.16 -2.12 2.19
C CYS A 20 7.56 -3.30 2.95
N GLU A 21 8.26 -4.42 3.05
CA GLU A 21 7.78 -5.60 3.77
C GLU A 21 7.56 -5.27 5.25
N TYR A 22 8.52 -4.58 5.87
CA TYR A 22 8.41 -4.13 7.26
C TYR A 22 7.17 -3.25 7.46
N PHE A 23 6.98 -2.28 6.56
CA PHE A 23 5.82 -1.39 6.60
C PHE A 23 4.51 -2.16 6.52
N LEU A 24 4.40 -3.10 5.58
CA LEU A 24 3.17 -3.86 5.40
C LEU A 24 2.88 -4.77 6.60
N ARG A 25 3.88 -5.47 7.11
CA ARG A 25 3.68 -6.40 8.23
C ARG A 25 3.33 -5.70 9.53
N LYS A 26 3.90 -4.52 9.77
CA LYS A 26 3.74 -3.84 11.06
C LYS A 26 2.57 -2.86 11.10
N TYR A 27 2.29 -2.17 10.01
CA TYR A 27 1.35 -1.05 10.03
C TYR A 27 0.15 -1.20 9.10
N SER A 28 0.21 -2.10 8.13
CA SER A 28 -0.86 -2.23 7.16
C SER A 28 -1.91 -3.22 7.63
N TYR A 29 -3.17 -2.80 7.64
CA TYR A 29 -4.31 -3.65 7.96
C TYR A 29 -5.04 -4.07 6.70
N ILE A 30 -5.51 -5.31 6.70
CA ILE A 30 -6.31 -5.86 5.60
C ILE A 30 -7.62 -6.40 6.14
N GLN A 31 -8.61 -6.50 5.26
CA GLN A 31 -9.89 -7.10 5.57
C GLN A 31 -9.83 -8.60 5.25
N VAL A 32 -9.97 -9.43 6.26
CA VAL A 32 -9.96 -10.89 6.10
C VAL A 32 -11.39 -11.41 6.26
N PRO A 33 -11.92 -12.20 5.29
CA PRO A 33 -13.25 -12.77 5.41
C PRO A 33 -13.44 -13.53 6.73
N ASN A 34 -14.54 -13.27 7.42
CA ASN A 34 -14.92 -13.88 8.70
C ASN A 34 -14.02 -13.52 9.89
N LYS A 35 -12.96 -12.76 9.70
CA LYS A 35 -12.04 -12.38 10.78
C LYS A 35 -11.94 -10.87 10.97
N GLY A 36 -12.45 -10.07 10.02
CA GLY A 36 -12.39 -8.63 10.09
C GLY A 36 -11.01 -8.05 9.78
N ARG A 37 -10.66 -6.94 10.44
CA ARG A 37 -9.39 -6.26 10.23
C ARG A 37 -8.25 -6.99 10.92
N GLN A 38 -7.19 -7.26 10.18
CA GLN A 38 -5.96 -7.88 10.72
C GLN A 38 -4.75 -7.24 10.09
N LEU A 39 -3.63 -7.26 10.79
CA LEU A 39 -2.35 -6.87 10.20
C LEU A 39 -2.02 -7.78 9.03
N PHE A 40 -1.37 -7.21 8.02
CA PHE A 40 -1.03 -7.93 6.81
C PHE A 40 0.16 -8.85 7.06
N GLU A 41 -0.12 -10.09 7.37
CA GLU A 41 0.90 -11.14 7.48
C GLU A 41 1.13 -11.72 6.09
N LEU A 42 2.25 -11.32 5.48
CA LEU A 42 2.60 -11.77 4.14
C LEU A 42 2.95 -13.25 4.14
N PHE A 43 2.38 -13.98 3.19
CA PHE A 43 2.87 -15.33 2.88
C PHE A 43 4.21 -15.22 2.16
N ASP A 44 4.97 -16.31 2.14
CA ASP A 44 6.31 -16.32 1.51
C ASP A 44 6.25 -15.93 0.03
N TYR A 45 5.26 -16.41 -0.71
CA TYR A 45 5.13 -16.05 -2.13
C TYR A 45 4.78 -14.58 -2.32
N GLN A 46 4.07 -13.97 -1.37
CA GLN A 46 3.77 -12.53 -1.42
C GLN A 46 5.02 -11.70 -1.15
N ALA A 47 5.82 -12.09 -0.17
CA ALA A 47 7.09 -11.42 0.11
C ALA A 47 8.04 -11.52 -1.10
N GLU A 48 8.09 -12.67 -1.73
CA GLU A 48 8.90 -12.90 -2.93
C GLU A 48 8.46 -12.01 -4.09
N ALA A 49 7.14 -11.92 -4.32
CA ALA A 49 6.57 -11.02 -5.33
C ALA A 49 6.90 -9.56 -5.03
N LEU A 50 6.80 -9.16 -3.76
CA LEU A 50 7.10 -7.80 -3.33
C LEU A 50 8.57 -7.42 -3.63
N HIS A 51 9.50 -8.31 -3.35
CA HIS A 51 10.91 -8.10 -3.67
C HIS A 51 11.11 -8.00 -5.18
N SER A 52 10.41 -8.80 -5.96
CA SER A 52 10.45 -8.72 -7.42
C SER A 52 9.96 -7.35 -7.93
N PHE A 53 8.90 -6.80 -7.34
CA PHE A 53 8.42 -5.46 -7.69
C PHE A 53 9.46 -4.38 -7.44
N GLN A 54 10.24 -4.52 -6.38
CA GLN A 54 11.28 -3.56 -6.03
C GLN A 54 12.53 -3.70 -6.88
N ASP A 55 12.89 -4.94 -7.24
CA ASP A 55 14.13 -5.24 -7.94
C ASP A 55 14.03 -5.16 -9.46
N HIS A 56 12.82 -5.26 -10.01
CA HIS A 56 12.60 -5.30 -11.46
C HIS A 56 11.60 -4.25 -11.88
N ARG A 57 11.90 -3.57 -12.98
CA ARG A 57 11.00 -2.54 -13.54
C ARG A 57 9.70 -3.15 -14.06
N TYR A 58 9.78 -4.31 -14.68
CA TYR A 58 8.63 -5.01 -15.27
C TYR A 58 8.41 -6.34 -14.59
N ASN A 59 7.16 -6.62 -14.24
CA ASN A 59 6.78 -7.85 -13.56
C ASN A 59 5.54 -8.44 -14.19
N ILE A 60 5.54 -9.74 -14.41
CA ILE A 60 4.36 -10.50 -14.86
C ILE A 60 4.13 -11.60 -13.84
N LEU A 61 2.91 -11.63 -13.31
CA LEU A 61 2.53 -12.64 -12.32
C LEU A 61 1.41 -13.50 -12.90
N LEU A 62 1.68 -14.78 -13.02
CA LEU A 62 0.65 -15.77 -13.34
C LEU A 62 0.13 -16.32 -12.03
N LYS A 63 -1.16 -16.08 -11.76
CA LYS A 63 -1.73 -16.41 -10.45
C LYS A 63 -3.12 -17.02 -10.56
N GLY A 64 -3.46 -17.86 -9.57
CA GLY A 64 -4.84 -18.27 -9.35
C GLY A 64 -5.65 -17.17 -8.69
N ARG A 65 -6.95 -17.39 -8.54
CA ARG A 65 -7.84 -16.47 -7.83
C ARG A 65 -7.60 -16.55 -6.32
N GLN A 66 -7.87 -15.45 -5.62
CA GLN A 66 -7.91 -15.38 -4.15
C GLN A 66 -6.58 -15.71 -3.44
N ILE A 67 -5.46 -15.46 -4.10
CA ILE A 67 -4.15 -15.67 -3.47
C ILE A 67 -3.56 -14.41 -2.83
N GLY A 68 -4.35 -13.35 -2.75
CA GLY A 68 -3.94 -12.12 -2.06
C GLY A 68 -2.98 -11.22 -2.83
N ILE A 69 -2.80 -11.43 -4.13
CA ILE A 69 -1.90 -10.58 -4.93
C ILE A 69 -2.46 -9.17 -5.11
N SER A 70 -3.78 -9.02 -5.30
CA SER A 70 -4.39 -7.69 -5.39
C SER A 70 -4.18 -6.89 -4.12
N THR A 71 -4.28 -7.54 -2.96
CA THR A 71 -4.02 -6.91 -1.67
C THR A 71 -2.55 -6.51 -1.54
N LEU A 72 -1.64 -7.36 -1.99
CA LEU A 72 -0.20 -7.06 -1.99
C LEU A 72 0.12 -5.87 -2.90
N VAL A 73 -0.45 -5.84 -4.10
CA VAL A 73 -0.26 -4.72 -5.04
C VAL A 73 -0.79 -3.42 -4.45
N ALA A 74 -1.96 -3.47 -3.81
CA ALA A 74 -2.52 -2.30 -3.13
C ALA A 74 -1.59 -1.78 -2.03
N GLY A 75 -1.04 -2.68 -1.22
CA GLY A 75 -0.07 -2.32 -0.17
C GLY A 75 1.21 -1.71 -0.74
N TYR A 76 1.74 -2.31 -1.80
CA TYR A 76 2.92 -1.79 -2.48
C TYR A 76 2.67 -0.39 -3.08
N ALA A 77 1.51 -0.21 -3.71
CA ALA A 77 1.11 1.09 -4.26
C ALA A 77 1.04 2.16 -3.16
N LEU A 78 0.41 1.82 -2.04
CA LEU A 78 0.32 2.73 -0.90
C LEU A 78 1.71 3.11 -0.39
N TRP A 79 2.59 2.15 -0.24
CA TRP A 79 3.96 2.38 0.20
C TRP A 79 4.70 3.35 -0.73
N ARG A 80 4.59 3.14 -2.04
CA ARG A 80 5.22 4.04 -3.01
C ARG A 80 4.65 5.45 -2.93
N MET A 81 3.34 5.57 -2.80
CA MET A 81 2.68 6.88 -2.70
C MET A 81 3.08 7.64 -1.44
N LEU A 82 3.27 6.93 -0.33
CA LEU A 82 3.62 7.56 0.96
C LEU A 82 5.08 8.00 1.03
N PHE A 83 6.00 7.17 0.55
CA PHE A 83 7.44 7.36 0.76
C PHE A 83 8.20 7.85 -0.46
N LYS A 84 7.55 7.93 -1.61
CA LYS A 84 8.08 8.53 -2.83
C LYS A 84 7.26 9.77 -3.17
N ARG A 85 7.87 10.71 -3.88
CA ARG A 85 7.16 11.92 -4.32
C ARG A 85 6.70 11.75 -5.76
N ASP A 86 5.56 12.36 -6.07
CA ASP A 86 5.05 12.46 -7.44
C ASP A 86 4.91 11.12 -8.16
N GLU A 87 4.61 10.05 -7.40
CA GLU A 87 4.34 8.75 -7.99
C GLU A 87 2.97 8.76 -8.67
N GLN A 88 2.94 8.40 -9.94
CA GLN A 88 1.72 8.31 -10.71
C GLN A 88 1.41 6.83 -10.96
N ILE A 89 0.36 6.33 -10.34
CA ILE A 89 -0.02 4.93 -10.45
C ILE A 89 -1.34 4.83 -11.19
N LEU A 90 -1.36 4.04 -12.25
CA LEU A 90 -2.57 3.79 -13.01
C LEU A 90 -2.94 2.32 -12.89
N VAL A 91 -4.18 2.07 -12.46
CA VAL A 91 -4.74 0.73 -12.35
C VAL A 91 -5.68 0.52 -13.52
N ILE A 92 -5.38 -0.45 -14.35
CA ILE A 92 -6.18 -0.78 -15.53
C ILE A 92 -6.71 -2.21 -15.39
N ALA A 93 -8.00 -2.38 -15.62
CA ALA A 93 -8.64 -3.70 -15.64
C ALA A 93 -9.67 -3.76 -16.77
N ILE A 94 -10.14 -4.96 -17.08
CA ILE A 94 -11.17 -5.16 -18.11
C ILE A 94 -12.42 -4.33 -17.79
N LYS A 95 -12.80 -4.27 -16.51
CA LYS A 95 -13.92 -3.46 -16.03
C LYS A 95 -13.42 -2.41 -15.05
N GLN A 96 -13.94 -1.20 -15.16
CA GLN A 96 -13.58 -0.12 -14.22
C GLN A 96 -13.85 -0.50 -12.76
N GLU A 97 -14.91 -1.27 -12.51
CA GLU A 97 -15.23 -1.74 -11.16
C GLU A 97 -14.10 -2.56 -10.53
N VAL A 98 -13.45 -3.40 -11.30
CA VAL A 98 -12.31 -4.21 -10.82
C VAL A 98 -11.13 -3.32 -10.46
N ALA A 99 -10.81 -2.35 -11.32
CA ALA A 99 -9.75 -1.38 -11.04
C ALA A 99 -10.07 -0.53 -9.82
N LYS A 100 -11.33 -0.10 -9.69
CA LYS A 100 -11.82 0.65 -8.54
C LYS A 100 -11.65 -0.12 -7.23
N ASN A 101 -11.88 -1.43 -7.25
CA ASN A 101 -11.72 -2.26 -6.06
C ASN A 101 -10.29 -2.22 -5.51
N LEU A 102 -9.30 -2.14 -6.38
CA LEU A 102 -7.92 -2.02 -5.93
C LEU A 102 -7.67 -0.67 -5.25
N VAL A 103 -8.19 0.42 -5.82
CA VAL A 103 -8.10 1.75 -5.21
C VAL A 103 -8.81 1.74 -3.85
N THR A 104 -9.93 1.07 -3.72
CA THR A 104 -10.66 0.92 -2.45
C THR A 104 -9.80 0.21 -1.41
N LYS A 105 -9.05 -0.82 -1.79
CA LYS A 105 -8.11 -1.49 -0.88
C LYS A 105 -7.01 -0.55 -0.40
N VAL A 106 -6.48 0.27 -1.28
CA VAL A 106 -5.47 1.27 -0.91
C VAL A 106 -6.04 2.25 0.11
N LYS A 107 -7.24 2.74 -0.11
CA LYS A 107 -7.91 3.65 0.83
C LYS A 107 -8.13 3.01 2.19
N PHE A 108 -8.57 1.76 2.22
CA PHE A 108 -8.79 1.03 3.47
C PHE A 108 -7.50 0.94 4.28
N MET A 109 -6.41 0.55 3.63
CA MET A 109 -5.10 0.46 4.29
C MET A 109 -4.63 1.83 4.78
N HIS A 110 -4.82 2.87 3.96
CA HIS A 110 -4.42 4.23 4.30
C HIS A 110 -5.15 4.76 5.54
N GLN A 111 -6.46 4.56 5.62
CA GLN A 111 -7.28 5.04 6.72
C GLN A 111 -6.87 4.47 8.08
N LEU A 112 -6.30 3.27 8.10
CA LEU A 112 -5.95 2.56 9.32
C LEU A 112 -4.50 2.77 9.74
N LEU A 113 -3.73 3.56 8.99
CA LEU A 113 -2.36 3.89 9.37
C LEU A 113 -2.33 4.86 10.55
N PRO A 114 -1.27 4.81 11.37
CA PRO A 114 -1.06 5.85 12.38
C PRO A 114 -0.98 7.24 11.73
N VAL A 115 -1.41 8.27 12.45
CA VAL A 115 -1.44 9.65 11.93
C VAL A 115 -0.10 10.08 11.36
N TRP A 116 0.99 9.71 12.03
CA TRP A 116 2.34 10.10 11.61
C TRP A 116 2.82 9.41 10.32
N LEU A 117 2.13 8.36 9.86
CA LEU A 117 2.42 7.68 8.58
C LEU A 117 1.50 8.11 7.44
N ARG A 118 0.32 8.67 7.76
CA ARG A 118 -0.71 8.90 6.74
C ARG A 118 -0.39 9.98 5.72
N GLY A 119 0.39 10.99 6.10
CA GLY A 119 0.60 12.15 5.25
C GLY A 119 -0.69 12.93 5.00
N ASP A 120 -0.65 13.87 4.08
CA ASP A 120 -1.80 14.72 3.73
C ASP A 120 -2.58 14.12 2.57
N LEU A 121 -3.90 14.01 2.74
CA LEU A 121 -4.81 13.55 1.70
C LEU A 121 -5.41 14.77 1.01
N VAL A 122 -5.23 14.87 -0.31
CA VAL A 122 -5.70 16.01 -1.11
C VAL A 122 -6.99 15.68 -1.86
N GLU A 123 -7.08 14.50 -2.43
CA GLU A 123 -8.25 14.08 -3.20
C GLU A 123 -8.60 12.63 -2.86
N ASP A 124 -9.88 12.39 -2.59
CA ASP A 124 -10.42 11.07 -2.30
C ASP A 124 -11.80 10.94 -2.94
N ASN A 125 -11.85 10.29 -4.09
CA ASN A 125 -13.12 9.96 -4.73
C ASN A 125 -13.12 8.48 -5.13
N LYS A 126 -14.18 8.02 -5.80
CA LYS A 126 -14.38 6.59 -6.10
C LYS A 126 -13.25 5.98 -6.91
N LEU A 127 -12.58 6.76 -7.76
CA LEU A 127 -11.61 6.26 -8.73
C LEU A 127 -10.18 6.77 -8.49
N THR A 128 -10.02 7.77 -7.63
CA THR A 128 -8.75 8.48 -7.48
C THR A 128 -8.45 8.76 -6.02
N LEU A 129 -7.19 8.56 -5.66
CA LEU A 129 -6.65 8.97 -4.37
C LEU A 129 -5.36 9.76 -4.62
N ARG A 130 -5.28 10.98 -4.07
CA ARG A 130 -4.12 11.86 -4.24
C ARG A 130 -3.62 12.34 -2.90
N PHE A 131 -2.30 12.27 -2.71
CA PHE A 131 -1.63 12.76 -1.51
C PHE A 131 -0.97 14.11 -1.75
N GLY A 132 -0.69 14.83 -0.64
CA GLY A 132 -0.07 16.15 -0.69
C GLY A 132 1.35 16.16 -1.25
N ASN A 133 2.03 15.01 -1.28
CA ASN A 133 3.36 14.89 -1.89
C ASN A 133 3.33 14.74 -3.43
N GLY A 134 2.15 14.88 -4.04
CA GLY A 134 1.97 14.76 -5.48
C GLY A 134 1.67 13.38 -6.00
N SER A 135 1.71 12.36 -5.13
CA SER A 135 1.45 10.98 -5.54
C SER A 135 -0.04 10.74 -5.77
N THR A 136 -0.36 10.03 -6.83
CA THR A 136 -1.75 9.76 -7.23
C THR A 136 -1.90 8.31 -7.67
N ILE A 137 -3.00 7.66 -7.29
CA ILE A 137 -3.44 6.39 -7.86
C ILE A 137 -4.82 6.60 -8.48
N LYS A 138 -5.00 6.10 -9.68
CA LYS A 138 -6.24 6.25 -10.44
C LYS A 138 -6.64 4.95 -11.09
N ALA A 139 -7.94 4.64 -11.03
CA ALA A 139 -8.51 3.46 -11.65
C ALA A 139 -9.17 3.81 -13.00
N THR A 140 -8.99 2.96 -13.99
CA THR A 140 -9.63 3.08 -15.29
C THR A 140 -9.88 1.70 -15.91
N ALA A 141 -10.63 1.67 -16.96
CA ALA A 141 -10.88 0.43 -17.71
C ALA A 141 -10.06 0.41 -18.99
#